data_333601439e1c7587df15953bfe118cd3
#
_entry.id   333601439e1c7587df15953bfe118cd3
#
_cell.length_a   1.000
_cell.length_b   1.000
_cell.length_c   1.000
_cell.angle_alpha   90.00
_cell.angle_beta   90.00
_cell.angle_gamma   90.00
#
_symmetry.space_group_name_H-M   'P 1'
#
loop_
_entity.id
_entity.type
_entity.pdbx_description
1 polymer ?
#
loop_
_entity_poly.entity_id
_entity_poly.type
_entity_poly.pdbx_seq_one_letter_code
_entity_poly.pdbx_strand_id
1 'polypeptide(L)'
;MAEYQMVVGGFLNEPLTGRRPIETPETEINRANVLKVVMGKAEPIHLLNKNEIRFLHNYYLGSQPVLQRTKEYHAEITNRIVENHANECVGFYTGYMSGTPCSYVRSETATGDGEEIARLSNALQYEGKDALDRRLWQWMLECGQGYRIVLPDKGYNGNYPDETPLLVDVPDPDMAYVIYNSGIGHKPIANVLHIPRNYQNDLNDLICVYTPNQYFEIDNGKVTKSENHSLGMLPMVEYKLNPERMGLFEPAIPVLDAINDLESNRLDGVAQFIQSIMVFTNCLVDKDALDQVKELGAMCLKSTSGLPASVSQIANELDQQQSQTLLDSMLNVYRSLTAMPSTTGSENATSDNVGAVIVRNGWNHTEARAQQYENMFKYAERQSLSVMLKILRDTAGSKLMASDINIKLPRRQYDNQQSKVQIFAQMIQQPIDPQLAFTTPGLFPDPQAAYEMSKPFLIASGKLGEDGKAPKPQEQPKQDATGTNAGNMTDKQSTDTNKETEGK
;
A
#
# COMPACT_ATOMS: atom_id res chain seq x y z
N MET A 1 16.01 -8.70 22.85
CA MET A 1 15.61 -7.36 23.31
C MET A 1 16.79 -6.39 23.37
N ALA A 2 17.95 -6.76 23.95
CA ALA A 2 19.12 -5.86 23.99
C ALA A 2 19.71 -5.52 22.60
N GLU A 3 19.71 -6.47 21.67
CA GLU A 3 20.12 -6.22 20.27
C GLU A 3 19.15 -5.28 19.54
N TYR A 4 17.86 -5.34 19.85
CA TYR A 4 16.85 -4.46 19.29
C TYR A 4 17.03 -3.00 19.76
N GLN A 5 17.36 -2.78 21.03
CA GLN A 5 17.63 -1.43 21.55
C GLN A 5 18.86 -0.78 20.92
N MET A 6 19.92 -1.57 20.64
CA MET A 6 21.11 -1.03 19.95
C MET A 6 20.82 -0.68 18.49
N VAL A 7 20.06 -1.48 17.78
CA VAL A 7 19.68 -1.22 16.39
C VAL A 7 18.72 -0.02 16.32
N VAL A 8 17.72 0.04 17.19
CA VAL A 8 16.78 1.16 17.30
C VAL A 8 17.50 2.43 17.75
N GLY A 9 18.42 2.36 18.70
CA GLY A 9 19.23 3.51 19.15
C GLY A 9 20.16 4.05 18.07
N GLY A 10 20.70 3.20 17.19
CA GLY A 10 21.51 3.61 16.04
C GLY A 10 20.66 4.26 14.94
N PHE A 11 19.41 3.86 14.80
CA PHE A 11 18.49 4.38 13.77
C PHE A 11 17.68 5.60 14.23
N LEU A 12 17.50 5.84 15.52
CA LEU A 12 16.81 7.03 16.03
C LEU A 12 17.57 8.34 15.73
N ASN A 13 18.86 8.26 15.43
CA ASN A 13 19.66 9.40 15.04
C ASN A 13 19.82 9.54 13.52
N GLU A 14 19.45 8.52 12.74
CA GLU A 14 19.43 8.53 11.29
C GLU A 14 18.08 8.07 10.79
N PRO A 15 17.44 8.82 9.89
CA PRO A 15 16.16 8.40 9.32
C PRO A 15 16.35 7.08 8.56
N LEU A 16 15.37 6.18 8.66
CA LEU A 16 15.29 5.00 7.81
C LEU A 16 15.18 5.46 6.35
N THR A 17 16.07 4.99 5.49
CA THR A 17 16.19 5.42 4.09
C THR A 17 15.77 4.36 3.09
N GLY A 18 15.06 3.32 3.55
CA GLY A 18 14.70 2.17 2.74
C GLY A 18 15.76 1.06 2.76
N ARG A 19 15.47 -0.03 2.05
CA ARG A 19 16.36 -1.22 2.08
C ARG A 19 17.44 -1.10 1.02
N ARG A 20 18.66 -1.50 1.41
CA ARG A 20 19.85 -1.42 0.57
C ARG A 20 19.79 -2.46 -0.56
N PRO A 21 20.09 -2.08 -1.81
CA PRO A 21 20.27 -3.07 -2.87
C PRO A 21 21.51 -3.94 -2.57
N ILE A 22 21.39 -5.23 -2.87
CA ILE A 22 22.50 -6.18 -2.74
C ILE A 22 23.15 -6.35 -4.11
N GLU A 23 24.32 -5.79 -4.29
CA GLU A 23 24.98 -5.72 -5.60
C GLU A 23 26.38 -6.32 -5.57
N THR A 24 26.80 -6.87 -6.71
CA THR A 24 28.13 -7.39 -6.94
C THR A 24 28.61 -7.05 -8.35
N PRO A 25 29.92 -6.80 -8.55
CA PRO A 25 30.49 -6.63 -9.90
C PRO A 25 30.53 -7.93 -10.71
N GLU A 26 30.34 -9.09 -10.08
CA GLU A 26 30.31 -10.38 -10.78
C GLU A 26 29.12 -10.43 -11.76
N THR A 27 29.32 -10.97 -12.94
CA THR A 27 28.29 -11.13 -13.96
C THR A 27 27.55 -12.46 -13.83
N GLU A 28 28.19 -13.45 -13.21
CA GLU A 28 27.64 -14.80 -12.99
C GLU A 28 28.09 -15.32 -11.62
N ILE A 29 27.21 -16.07 -10.99
CA ILE A 29 27.52 -16.82 -9.78
C ILE A 29 27.62 -18.29 -10.12
N ASN A 30 28.75 -18.88 -9.76
CA ASN A 30 29.09 -20.28 -9.98
C ASN A 30 29.71 -20.89 -8.73
N ARG A 31 30.03 -22.19 -8.76
CA ARG A 31 30.59 -22.93 -7.62
C ARG A 31 31.89 -22.32 -7.07
N ALA A 32 32.67 -21.63 -7.90
CA ALA A 32 33.96 -21.05 -7.48
C ALA A 32 33.80 -19.75 -6.71
N ASN A 33 32.77 -18.96 -7.00
CA ASN A 33 32.60 -17.63 -6.40
C ASN A 33 31.38 -17.50 -5.47
N VAL A 34 30.46 -18.48 -5.44
CA VAL A 34 29.19 -18.41 -4.69
C VAL A 34 29.41 -18.08 -3.20
N LEU A 35 30.37 -18.71 -2.54
CA LEU A 35 30.65 -18.44 -1.13
C LEU A 35 31.17 -17.01 -0.91
N LYS A 36 32.08 -16.56 -1.79
CA LYS A 36 32.63 -15.20 -1.70
C LYS A 36 31.57 -14.14 -1.92
N VAL A 37 30.67 -14.36 -2.87
CA VAL A 37 29.62 -13.39 -3.20
C VAL A 37 28.50 -13.43 -2.16
N VAL A 38 27.98 -14.61 -1.83
CA VAL A 38 26.86 -14.75 -0.89
C VAL A 38 27.32 -14.43 0.53
N MET A 39 28.21 -15.23 1.10
CA MET A 39 28.61 -15.08 2.51
C MET A 39 29.50 -13.85 2.75
N GLY A 40 30.37 -13.49 1.79
CA GLY A 40 31.33 -12.40 1.98
C GLY A 40 30.78 -11.01 1.67
N LYS A 41 29.77 -10.88 0.83
CA LYS A 41 29.23 -9.58 0.40
C LYS A 41 27.74 -9.42 0.62
N ALA A 42 26.94 -10.40 0.22
CA ALA A 42 25.48 -10.29 0.23
C ALA A 42 24.91 -10.43 1.64
N GLU A 43 25.32 -11.45 2.39
CA GLU A 43 24.84 -11.69 3.76
C GLU A 43 25.03 -10.53 4.73
N PRO A 44 26.18 -9.83 4.79
CA PRO A 44 26.31 -8.68 5.68
C PRO A 44 25.31 -7.55 5.37
N ILE A 45 25.01 -7.29 4.07
CA ILE A 45 24.02 -6.28 3.67
C ILE A 45 22.62 -6.77 3.99
N HIS A 46 22.34 -8.06 3.70
CA HIS A 46 21.06 -8.67 4.01
C HIS A 46 20.77 -8.63 5.52
N LEU A 47 21.75 -8.87 6.38
CA LEU A 47 21.59 -8.79 7.83
C LEU A 47 21.14 -7.40 8.30
N LEU A 48 21.69 -6.34 7.71
CA LEU A 48 21.23 -4.98 7.99
C LEU A 48 19.76 -4.79 7.56
N ASN A 49 19.43 -5.19 6.33
CA ASN A 49 18.06 -5.12 5.82
C ASN A 49 17.11 -5.97 6.66
N LYS A 50 17.50 -7.18 7.05
CA LYS A 50 16.74 -8.10 7.91
C LYS A 50 16.36 -7.47 9.25
N ASN A 51 17.29 -6.77 9.90
CA ASN A 51 17.04 -6.07 11.15
C ASN A 51 16.01 -4.94 10.96
N GLU A 52 16.13 -4.17 9.89
CA GLU A 52 15.18 -3.10 9.56
C GLU A 52 13.80 -3.66 9.22
N ILE A 53 13.72 -4.74 8.43
CA ILE A 53 12.47 -5.42 8.08
C ILE A 53 11.77 -5.91 9.36
N ARG A 54 12.50 -6.56 10.26
CA ARG A 54 11.96 -7.04 11.53
C ARG A 54 11.48 -5.92 12.43
N PHE A 55 12.21 -4.80 12.47
CA PHE A 55 11.79 -3.62 13.20
C PHE A 55 10.44 -3.09 12.64
N LEU A 56 10.33 -2.91 11.31
CA LEU A 56 9.12 -2.42 10.67
C LEU A 56 7.94 -3.38 10.83
N HIS A 57 8.18 -4.68 10.73
CA HIS A 57 7.16 -5.69 10.96
C HIS A 57 6.65 -5.68 12.42
N ASN A 58 7.56 -5.59 13.40
CA ASN A 58 7.18 -5.47 14.80
C ASN A 58 6.43 -4.16 15.08
N TYR A 59 6.85 -3.06 14.46
CA TYR A 59 6.16 -1.77 14.55
C TYR A 59 4.73 -1.86 14.01
N TYR A 60 4.56 -2.51 12.87
CA TYR A 60 3.24 -2.83 12.29
C TYR A 60 2.39 -3.69 13.23
N LEU A 61 2.97 -4.68 13.91
CA LEU A 61 2.27 -5.52 14.88
C LEU A 61 1.94 -4.81 16.20
N GLY A 62 2.39 -3.56 16.40
CA GLY A 62 2.14 -2.77 17.60
C GLY A 62 3.27 -2.84 18.65
N SER A 63 4.36 -3.52 18.38
CA SER A 63 5.55 -3.49 19.24
C SER A 63 6.36 -2.21 18.98
N GLN A 64 5.86 -1.08 19.49
CA GLN A 64 6.39 0.25 19.22
C GLN A 64 7.22 0.79 20.39
N PRO A 65 8.12 1.78 20.16
CA PRO A 65 9.08 2.28 21.16
C PRO A 65 8.43 2.77 22.46
N VAL A 66 7.22 3.32 22.41
CA VAL A 66 6.47 3.81 23.58
C VAL A 66 6.25 2.72 24.65
N LEU A 67 6.24 1.44 24.27
CA LEU A 67 6.12 0.31 25.21
C LEU A 67 7.34 0.21 26.16
N GLN A 68 8.47 0.79 25.79
CA GLN A 68 9.69 0.80 26.59
C GLN A 68 9.87 2.15 27.35
N ARG A 69 8.87 3.05 27.25
CA ARG A 69 8.90 4.35 27.91
C ARG A 69 9.04 4.18 29.41
N THR A 70 9.92 4.98 30.00
CA THR A 70 10.16 5.10 31.45
C THR A 70 10.14 6.55 31.87
N LYS A 71 9.71 6.81 33.10
CA LYS A 71 9.75 8.15 33.73
C LYS A 71 10.66 8.15 34.92
N GLU A 72 11.39 9.25 35.12
CA GLU A 72 12.22 9.46 36.30
C GLU A 72 11.38 9.84 37.55
N TYR A 73 10.28 10.59 37.29
CA TYR A 73 9.36 11.05 38.34
C TYR A 73 8.01 10.38 38.16
N HIS A 74 7.41 9.91 39.25
CA HIS A 74 6.14 9.17 39.23
C HIS A 74 6.17 7.97 38.31
N ALA A 75 7.17 7.10 38.51
CA ALA A 75 7.33 5.88 37.69
C ALA A 75 6.10 4.96 37.73
N GLU A 76 5.31 5.06 38.82
CA GLU A 76 4.05 4.33 39.00
C GLU A 76 2.94 4.80 38.05
N ILE A 77 3.03 6.05 37.55
CA ILE A 77 2.10 6.61 36.57
C ILE A 77 2.80 6.69 35.23
N THR A 78 2.99 5.54 34.60
CA THR A 78 3.61 5.44 33.27
C THR A 78 2.69 4.64 32.37
N ASN A 79 1.76 5.33 31.73
CA ASN A 79 0.91 4.73 30.71
C ASN A 79 1.67 4.58 29.39
N ARG A 80 1.36 3.54 28.66
CA ARG A 80 2.02 3.19 27.39
C ARG A 80 0.94 2.89 26.37
N ILE A 81 0.46 3.92 25.68
CA ILE A 81 -0.58 3.82 24.68
C ILE A 81 0.08 3.63 23.31
N VAL A 82 -0.38 2.66 22.59
CA VAL A 82 -0.02 2.44 21.19
C VAL A 82 -1.27 2.68 20.33
N GLU A 83 -1.30 3.80 19.63
CA GLU A 83 -2.24 4.01 18.52
C GLU A 83 -1.61 3.44 17.25
N ASN A 84 -2.00 2.20 16.91
CA ASN A 84 -1.32 1.48 15.84
C ASN A 84 -1.76 1.94 14.44
N HIS A 85 -1.50 3.20 14.11
CA HIS A 85 -1.78 3.77 12.79
C HIS A 85 -0.93 3.15 11.67
N ALA A 86 0.19 2.52 12.00
CA ALA A 86 0.97 1.74 11.02
C ALA A 86 0.15 0.55 10.50
N ASN A 87 -0.53 -0.18 11.38
CA ASN A 87 -1.44 -1.26 10.99
C ASN A 87 -2.63 -0.73 10.19
N GLU A 88 -3.19 0.41 10.60
CA GLU A 88 -4.31 1.06 9.92
C GLU A 88 -3.99 1.35 8.45
N CYS A 89 -2.87 2.03 8.16
CA CYS A 89 -2.54 2.39 6.77
C CYS A 89 -2.14 1.19 5.92
N VAL A 90 -1.39 0.23 6.46
CA VAL A 90 -1.04 -1.00 5.72
C VAL A 90 -2.31 -1.81 5.43
N GLY A 91 -3.20 -1.97 6.41
CA GLY A 91 -4.48 -2.66 6.23
C GLY A 91 -5.36 -2.00 5.18
N PHE A 92 -5.45 -0.66 5.22
CA PHE A 92 -6.18 0.12 4.23
C PHE A 92 -5.64 -0.10 2.81
N TYR A 93 -4.34 0.10 2.59
CA TYR A 93 -3.76 -0.05 1.25
C TYR A 93 -3.74 -1.51 0.78
N THR A 94 -3.51 -2.47 1.67
CA THR A 94 -3.64 -3.90 1.33
C THR A 94 -5.05 -4.21 0.81
N GLY A 95 -6.09 -3.75 1.51
CA GLY A 95 -7.47 -3.90 1.06
C GLY A 95 -7.77 -3.15 -0.23
N TYR A 96 -7.19 -1.95 -0.41
CA TYR A 96 -7.39 -1.13 -1.59
C TYR A 96 -6.71 -1.71 -2.84
N MET A 97 -5.49 -2.27 -2.70
CA MET A 97 -4.70 -2.81 -3.82
C MET A 97 -5.03 -4.26 -4.17
N SER A 98 -5.40 -5.08 -3.18
CA SER A 98 -5.68 -6.51 -3.35
C SER A 98 -7.12 -6.94 -3.04
N GLY A 99 -8.01 -5.97 -2.80
CA GLY A 99 -9.42 -6.26 -2.52
C GLY A 99 -10.20 -6.83 -3.72
N THR A 100 -9.68 -6.63 -4.93
CA THR A 100 -10.11 -7.31 -6.14
C THR A 100 -8.91 -8.05 -6.72
N PRO A 101 -9.03 -9.33 -7.07
CA PRO A 101 -7.92 -10.12 -7.59
C PRO A 101 -7.27 -9.51 -8.83
N CYS A 102 -5.94 -9.67 -8.92
CA CYS A 102 -5.19 -9.37 -10.14
C CYS A 102 -5.69 -10.24 -11.28
N SER A 103 -6.07 -9.64 -12.40
CA SER A 103 -6.60 -10.38 -13.55
C SER A 103 -5.66 -10.30 -14.75
N TYR A 104 -5.54 -11.41 -15.44
CA TYR A 104 -4.83 -11.52 -16.70
C TYR A 104 -5.84 -11.50 -17.84
N VAL A 105 -5.70 -10.53 -18.72
CA VAL A 105 -6.57 -10.38 -19.88
C VAL A 105 -5.72 -10.42 -21.16
N ARG A 106 -6.35 -10.79 -22.25
CA ARG A 106 -5.69 -10.81 -23.56
C ARG A 106 -5.22 -9.40 -23.93
N SER A 107 -3.97 -9.30 -24.43
CA SER A 107 -3.48 -8.07 -25.03
C SER A 107 -4.19 -7.78 -26.35
N GLU A 108 -4.42 -6.53 -26.69
CA GLU A 108 -5.06 -6.11 -27.95
C GLU A 108 -4.27 -6.56 -29.19
N THR A 109 -2.96 -6.74 -29.04
CA THR A 109 -2.06 -7.17 -30.12
C THR A 109 -1.86 -8.68 -30.18
N ALA A 110 -2.43 -9.44 -29.25
CA ALA A 110 -2.22 -10.87 -29.17
C ALA A 110 -2.98 -11.63 -30.25
N THR A 111 -2.29 -12.55 -30.91
CA THR A 111 -2.87 -13.47 -31.91
C THR A 111 -3.31 -14.80 -31.31
N GLY A 112 -3.01 -15.04 -30.01
CA GLY A 112 -3.27 -16.30 -29.29
C GLY A 112 -4.73 -16.48 -28.86
N ASP A 113 -5.05 -17.70 -28.40
CA ASP A 113 -6.37 -18.08 -27.95
C ASP A 113 -6.65 -17.57 -26.53
N GLY A 114 -7.80 -16.92 -26.31
CA GLY A 114 -8.24 -16.44 -24.98
C GLY A 114 -8.50 -17.58 -23.99
N GLU A 115 -8.74 -18.80 -24.44
CA GLU A 115 -8.96 -19.97 -23.59
C GLU A 115 -7.71 -20.35 -22.79
N GLU A 116 -6.50 -20.24 -23.37
CA GLU A 116 -5.27 -20.53 -22.63
C GLU A 116 -5.03 -19.54 -21.48
N ILE A 117 -5.39 -18.26 -21.67
CA ILE A 117 -5.29 -17.24 -20.62
C ILE A 117 -6.30 -17.50 -19.49
N ALA A 118 -7.52 -17.93 -19.86
CA ALA A 118 -8.51 -18.31 -18.87
C ALA A 118 -8.06 -19.54 -18.05
N ARG A 119 -7.45 -20.54 -18.69
CA ARG A 119 -6.88 -21.71 -18.02
C ARG A 119 -5.75 -21.31 -17.05
N LEU A 120 -4.84 -20.41 -17.48
CA LEU A 120 -3.80 -19.86 -16.61
C LEU A 120 -4.40 -19.17 -15.40
N SER A 121 -5.40 -18.32 -15.60
CA SER A 121 -6.05 -17.58 -14.51
C SER A 121 -6.72 -18.53 -13.52
N ASN A 122 -7.43 -19.55 -13.99
CA ASN A 122 -8.07 -20.55 -13.14
C ASN A 122 -7.04 -21.38 -12.36
N ALA A 123 -5.96 -21.79 -13.02
CA ALA A 123 -4.86 -22.53 -12.41
C ALA A 123 -4.20 -21.74 -11.26
N LEU A 124 -3.92 -20.45 -11.49
CA LEU A 124 -3.33 -19.57 -10.47
C LEU A 124 -4.32 -19.28 -9.32
N GLN A 125 -5.60 -19.23 -9.62
CA GLN A 125 -6.64 -19.09 -8.59
C GLN A 125 -6.72 -20.34 -7.71
N TYR A 126 -6.61 -21.52 -8.32
CA TYR A 126 -6.55 -22.80 -7.60
C TYR A 126 -5.33 -22.87 -6.65
N GLU A 127 -4.16 -22.37 -7.07
CA GLU A 127 -2.96 -22.24 -6.24
C GLU A 127 -3.08 -21.17 -5.13
N GLY A 128 -4.22 -20.49 -5.02
CA GLY A 128 -4.43 -19.47 -3.99
C GLY A 128 -3.63 -18.19 -4.23
N LYS A 129 -3.34 -17.86 -5.49
CA LYS A 129 -2.58 -16.65 -5.85
C LYS A 129 -3.15 -15.38 -5.23
N ASP A 130 -4.46 -15.28 -5.06
CA ASP A 130 -5.10 -14.09 -4.49
C ASP A 130 -4.68 -13.86 -3.04
N ALA A 131 -4.54 -14.94 -2.25
CA ALA A 131 -4.04 -14.86 -0.88
C ALA A 131 -2.53 -14.54 -0.85
N LEU A 132 -1.76 -15.12 -1.78
CA LEU A 132 -0.34 -14.82 -1.94
C LEU A 132 -0.10 -13.39 -2.39
N ASP A 133 -0.92 -12.85 -3.30
CA ASP A 133 -0.87 -11.45 -3.73
C ASP A 133 -1.15 -10.50 -2.56
N ARG A 134 -2.14 -10.83 -1.72
CA ARG A 134 -2.44 -10.04 -0.52
C ARG A 134 -1.27 -10.02 0.47
N ARG A 135 -0.64 -11.18 0.73
CA ARG A 135 0.55 -11.27 1.58
C ARG A 135 1.72 -10.48 0.98
N LEU A 136 1.91 -10.55 -0.34
CA LEU A 136 2.96 -9.81 -1.04
C LEU A 136 2.75 -8.29 -0.93
N TRP A 137 1.52 -7.80 -1.13
CA TRP A 137 1.16 -6.40 -0.93
C TRP A 137 1.41 -5.96 0.51
N GLN A 138 1.04 -6.77 1.48
CA GLN A 138 1.30 -6.48 2.88
C GLN A 138 2.79 -6.28 3.14
N TRP A 139 3.65 -7.20 2.72
CA TRP A 139 5.10 -7.07 2.87
C TRP A 139 5.67 -5.84 2.15
N MET A 140 5.24 -5.58 0.92
CA MET A 140 5.66 -4.37 0.19
C MET A 140 5.30 -3.10 0.96
N LEU A 141 4.11 -3.03 1.55
CA LEU A 141 3.64 -1.87 2.30
C LEU A 141 4.33 -1.74 3.66
N GLU A 142 4.63 -2.84 4.33
CA GLU A 142 5.31 -2.82 5.63
C GLU A 142 6.77 -2.40 5.51
N CYS A 143 7.55 -3.04 4.64
CA CYS A 143 9.00 -2.89 4.59
C CYS A 143 9.55 -2.46 3.23
N GLY A 144 8.70 -2.07 2.28
CA GLY A 144 9.07 -1.54 0.98
C GLY A 144 9.46 -2.57 -0.08
N GLN A 145 9.49 -3.85 0.27
CA GLN A 145 9.84 -4.95 -0.63
C GLN A 145 9.13 -6.24 -0.25
N GLY A 146 8.92 -7.10 -1.24
CA GLY A 146 8.41 -8.45 -1.08
C GLY A 146 8.99 -9.35 -2.17
N TYR A 147 8.84 -10.64 -2.03
CA TYR A 147 9.39 -11.62 -2.97
C TYR A 147 8.33 -12.63 -3.34
N ARG A 148 8.32 -13.03 -4.60
CA ARG A 148 7.56 -14.20 -5.07
C ARG A 148 8.51 -15.17 -5.72
N ILE A 149 8.46 -16.42 -5.29
CA ILE A 149 9.18 -17.53 -5.91
C ILE A 149 8.21 -18.41 -6.68
N VAL A 150 8.63 -18.84 -7.85
CA VAL A 150 7.88 -19.76 -8.72
C VAL A 150 8.81 -20.89 -9.12
N LEU A 151 8.48 -22.09 -8.74
CA LEU A 151 9.23 -23.31 -9.05
C LEU A 151 8.33 -24.31 -9.78
N PRO A 152 8.90 -25.24 -10.56
CA PRO A 152 8.13 -26.36 -11.06
C PRO A 152 7.75 -27.30 -9.91
N ASP A 153 6.47 -27.67 -9.85
CA ASP A 153 6.02 -28.67 -8.88
C ASP A 153 6.51 -30.07 -9.30
N LYS A 154 7.31 -30.68 -8.45
CA LYS A 154 7.83 -32.04 -8.66
C LYS A 154 6.75 -33.13 -8.49
N GLY A 155 5.66 -32.79 -7.80
CA GLY A 155 4.52 -33.68 -7.59
C GLY A 155 3.54 -33.70 -8.77
N TYR A 156 3.63 -32.74 -9.68
CA TYR A 156 2.75 -32.63 -10.83
C TYR A 156 2.85 -33.87 -11.73
N ASN A 157 1.71 -34.48 -12.02
CA ASN A 157 1.61 -35.65 -12.91
C ASN A 157 0.53 -35.49 -13.99
N GLY A 158 -0.22 -34.39 -13.98
CA GLY A 158 -1.26 -34.07 -14.97
C GLY A 158 -2.48 -34.99 -14.90
N ASN A 159 -2.68 -35.71 -13.80
CA ASN A 159 -3.81 -36.64 -13.65
C ASN A 159 -5.13 -35.91 -13.36
N TYR A 160 -5.06 -34.70 -12.82
CA TYR A 160 -6.22 -33.90 -12.48
C TYR A 160 -6.29 -32.64 -13.37
N PRO A 161 -7.49 -32.29 -13.90
CA PRO A 161 -7.68 -31.15 -14.82
C PRO A 161 -7.29 -29.79 -14.23
N ASP A 162 -7.42 -29.65 -12.93
CA ASP A 162 -7.18 -28.38 -12.20
C ASP A 162 -5.77 -28.31 -11.58
N GLU A 163 -4.98 -29.38 -11.70
CA GLU A 163 -3.61 -29.44 -11.17
C GLU A 163 -2.67 -28.60 -12.04
N THR A 164 -1.81 -27.79 -11.40
CA THR A 164 -0.83 -26.97 -12.11
C THR A 164 0.58 -27.47 -11.85
N PRO A 165 1.49 -27.32 -12.84
CA PRO A 165 2.91 -27.62 -12.63
C PRO A 165 3.66 -26.52 -11.90
N LEU A 166 2.96 -25.56 -11.28
CA LEU A 166 3.51 -24.40 -10.63
C LEU A 166 3.46 -24.54 -9.11
N LEU A 167 4.58 -24.32 -8.46
CA LEU A 167 4.66 -24.08 -7.03
C LEU A 167 4.94 -22.59 -6.83
N VAL A 168 3.97 -21.84 -6.31
CA VAL A 168 4.07 -20.41 -6.09
C VAL A 168 4.06 -20.12 -4.59
N ASP A 169 5.03 -19.32 -4.12
CA ASP A 169 5.07 -18.90 -2.72
C ASP A 169 5.59 -17.47 -2.58
N VAL A 170 5.29 -16.87 -1.43
CA VAL A 170 5.73 -15.52 -1.03
C VAL A 170 6.54 -15.65 0.26
N PRO A 171 7.86 -15.84 0.17
CA PRO A 171 8.71 -15.92 1.34
C PRO A 171 8.76 -14.58 2.08
N ASP A 172 8.99 -14.66 3.41
CA ASP A 172 9.18 -13.47 4.22
C ASP A 172 10.43 -12.70 3.79
N PRO A 173 10.35 -11.36 3.66
CA PRO A 173 11.47 -10.56 3.14
C PRO A 173 12.74 -10.59 3.99
N ASP A 174 12.63 -10.99 5.26
CA ASP A 174 13.79 -11.19 6.14
C ASP A 174 14.51 -12.53 5.90
N MET A 175 13.91 -13.41 5.09
CA MET A 175 14.44 -14.72 4.71
C MET A 175 14.83 -14.82 3.23
N ALA A 176 14.63 -13.77 2.44
CA ALA A 176 14.85 -13.82 1.01
C ALA A 176 15.49 -12.53 0.48
N TYR A 177 16.34 -12.66 -0.55
CA TYR A 177 16.87 -11.50 -1.27
C TYR A 177 17.35 -11.85 -2.67
N VAL A 178 17.50 -10.81 -3.49
CA VAL A 178 18.02 -10.90 -4.86
C VAL A 178 19.36 -10.21 -4.93
N ILE A 179 20.33 -10.84 -5.57
CA ILE A 179 21.66 -10.27 -5.85
C ILE A 179 21.63 -9.72 -7.27
N TYR A 180 22.02 -8.45 -7.41
CA TYR A 180 22.09 -7.74 -8.67
C TYR A 180 23.53 -7.55 -9.13
N ASN A 181 23.71 -7.42 -10.44
CA ASN A 181 24.98 -6.96 -11.00
C ASN A 181 25.05 -5.43 -10.87
N SER A 182 26.20 -4.91 -10.42
CA SER A 182 26.43 -3.46 -10.29
C SER A 182 26.69 -2.71 -11.59
N GLY A 183 26.71 -3.42 -12.73
CA GLY A 183 26.85 -2.83 -14.06
C GLY A 183 25.58 -2.16 -14.56
N ILE A 184 25.67 -1.51 -15.72
CA ILE A 184 24.54 -0.85 -16.37
C ILE A 184 23.37 -1.82 -16.54
N GLY A 185 22.19 -1.42 -16.08
CA GLY A 185 20.95 -2.19 -16.15
C GLY A 185 20.63 -2.99 -14.90
N HIS A 186 21.54 -3.09 -13.90
CA HIS A 186 21.31 -3.73 -12.59
C HIS A 186 20.53 -5.05 -12.70
N LYS A 187 21.02 -5.98 -13.53
CA LYS A 187 20.31 -7.24 -13.78
C LYS A 187 20.41 -8.16 -12.57
N PRO A 188 19.32 -8.84 -12.18
CA PRO A 188 19.36 -9.87 -11.15
C PRO A 188 20.19 -11.05 -11.66
N ILE A 189 21.10 -11.58 -10.83
CA ILE A 189 22.02 -12.67 -11.17
C ILE A 189 21.85 -13.90 -10.28
N ALA A 190 21.33 -13.72 -9.08
CA ALA A 190 20.98 -14.84 -8.18
C ALA A 190 19.86 -14.47 -7.23
N ASN A 191 19.14 -15.49 -6.79
CA ASN A 191 18.19 -15.43 -5.72
C ASN A 191 18.72 -16.22 -4.52
N VAL A 192 18.51 -15.70 -3.32
CA VAL A 192 18.91 -16.37 -2.10
C VAL A 192 17.70 -16.49 -1.19
N LEU A 193 17.50 -17.68 -0.64
CA LEU A 193 16.42 -18.01 0.27
C LEU A 193 17.00 -18.73 1.49
N HIS A 194 16.68 -18.22 2.67
CA HIS A 194 16.97 -18.86 3.93
C HIS A 194 15.81 -19.80 4.29
N ILE A 195 16.12 -21.07 4.51
CA ILE A 195 15.16 -22.05 4.97
C ILE A 195 15.46 -22.31 6.44
N PRO A 196 14.58 -21.88 7.38
CA PRO A 196 14.78 -22.15 8.79
C PRO A 196 14.83 -23.66 9.04
N ARG A 197 15.85 -24.09 9.74
CA ARG A 197 15.94 -25.46 10.23
C ARG A 197 15.35 -25.56 11.61
N ASN A 198 15.30 -26.50 12.29
CA ASN A 198 14.66 -26.70 13.56
C ASN A 198 15.13 -25.71 14.64
N TYR A 199 14.26 -24.83 15.11
CA TYR A 199 14.53 -23.85 16.18
C TYR A 199 14.97 -24.47 17.53
N GLN A 200 14.72 -25.78 17.72
CA GLN A 200 15.05 -26.48 18.98
C GLN A 200 16.50 -26.94 19.06
N ASN A 201 17.24 -26.98 17.96
CA ASN A 201 18.56 -27.61 17.88
C ASN A 201 19.72 -26.67 17.53
N ASP A 202 19.55 -25.33 17.63
CA ASP A 202 20.57 -24.33 17.30
C ASP A 202 21.22 -24.53 15.91
N LEU A 203 20.50 -25.13 14.97
CA LEU A 203 20.96 -25.31 13.61
C LEU A 203 20.79 -23.99 12.85
N ASN A 204 21.84 -23.60 12.15
CA ASN A 204 21.78 -22.44 11.24
C ASN A 204 20.80 -22.71 10.09
N ASP A 205 20.21 -21.64 9.55
CA ASP A 205 19.38 -21.71 8.37
C ASP A 205 20.14 -22.36 7.20
N LEU A 206 19.43 -23.13 6.39
CA LEU A 206 19.95 -23.59 5.12
C LEU A 206 19.82 -22.46 4.09
N ILE A 207 20.93 -22.04 3.48
CA ILE A 207 20.94 -21.00 2.47
C ILE A 207 20.85 -21.67 1.09
N CYS A 208 19.74 -21.43 0.41
CA CYS A 208 19.48 -21.89 -0.94
C CYS A 208 19.76 -20.78 -1.93
N VAL A 209 20.64 -21.01 -2.91
CA VAL A 209 21.04 -20.04 -3.92
C VAL A 209 20.63 -20.56 -5.29
N TYR A 210 19.79 -19.79 -5.97
CA TYR A 210 19.36 -20.05 -7.35
C TYR A 210 20.04 -19.07 -8.28
N THR A 211 20.69 -19.59 -9.32
CA THR A 211 21.15 -18.84 -10.49
C THR A 211 20.28 -19.25 -11.68
N PRO A 212 20.41 -18.66 -12.88
CA PRO A 212 19.60 -19.09 -14.02
C PRO A 212 19.72 -20.57 -14.38
N ASN A 213 20.88 -21.20 -14.11
CA ASN A 213 21.17 -22.56 -14.54
C ASN A 213 21.64 -23.50 -13.41
N GLN A 214 21.92 -22.96 -12.22
CA GLN A 214 22.49 -23.74 -11.11
C GLN A 214 21.76 -23.44 -9.80
N TYR A 215 21.70 -24.46 -8.96
CA TYR A 215 21.21 -24.42 -7.60
C TYR A 215 22.30 -24.84 -6.64
N PHE A 216 22.47 -24.11 -5.56
CA PHE A 216 23.43 -24.39 -4.49
C PHE A 216 22.74 -24.41 -3.14
N GLU A 217 23.19 -25.32 -2.27
CA GLU A 217 22.89 -25.27 -0.84
C GLU A 217 24.17 -24.95 -0.06
N ILE A 218 24.08 -23.95 0.80
CA ILE A 218 25.17 -23.54 1.69
C ILE A 218 24.73 -23.82 3.12
N ASP A 219 25.52 -24.63 3.80
CA ASP A 219 25.32 -25.01 5.18
C ASP A 219 26.59 -24.74 5.98
N ASN A 220 26.48 -23.99 7.09
CA ASN A 220 27.61 -23.63 7.94
C ASN A 220 28.81 -23.06 7.14
N GLY A 221 28.53 -22.20 6.15
CA GLY A 221 29.54 -21.56 5.31
C GLY A 221 30.22 -22.48 4.30
N LYS A 222 29.66 -23.65 4.00
CA LYS A 222 30.17 -24.59 3.01
C LYS A 222 29.09 -24.95 2.00
N VAL A 223 29.48 -25.09 0.75
CA VAL A 223 28.58 -25.60 -0.31
C VAL A 223 28.42 -27.10 -0.12
N THR A 224 27.23 -27.52 0.32
CA THR A 224 26.89 -28.94 0.55
C THR A 224 26.29 -29.59 -0.69
N LYS A 225 25.58 -28.80 -1.52
CA LYS A 225 24.95 -29.29 -2.74
C LYS A 225 25.17 -28.34 -3.88
N SER A 226 25.34 -28.87 -5.08
CA SER A 226 25.45 -28.09 -6.32
C SER A 226 24.84 -28.91 -7.45
N GLU A 227 23.74 -28.40 -8.03
CA GLU A 227 22.98 -29.07 -9.09
C GLU A 227 22.72 -28.09 -10.24
N ASN A 228 22.65 -28.61 -11.46
CA ASN A 228 22.19 -27.85 -12.59
C ASN A 228 20.68 -27.99 -12.72
N HIS A 229 20.00 -26.94 -13.15
CA HIS A 229 18.58 -26.95 -13.49
C HIS A 229 18.34 -26.34 -14.88
N SER A 230 17.24 -26.72 -15.50
CA SER A 230 16.92 -26.35 -16.89
C SER A 230 16.03 -25.12 -17.01
N LEU A 231 15.71 -24.41 -15.90
CA LEU A 231 14.78 -23.28 -15.93
C LEU A 231 15.28 -22.14 -16.83
N GLY A 232 16.60 -21.89 -16.86
CA GLY A 232 17.22 -20.84 -17.68
C GLY A 232 16.93 -19.41 -17.22
N MET A 233 16.30 -19.25 -16.07
CA MET A 233 15.96 -17.95 -15.48
C MET A 233 15.87 -18.07 -13.94
N LEU A 234 15.86 -16.91 -13.28
CA LEU A 234 15.75 -16.84 -11.82
C LEU A 234 14.31 -17.15 -11.39
N PRO A 235 14.10 -18.06 -10.43
CA PRO A 235 12.76 -18.43 -10.00
C PRO A 235 12.08 -17.39 -9.08
N MET A 236 12.84 -16.50 -8.44
CA MET A 236 12.29 -15.53 -7.51
C MET A 236 12.42 -14.12 -8.06
N VAL A 237 11.36 -13.33 -7.89
CA VAL A 237 11.26 -11.94 -8.33
C VAL A 237 11.05 -11.04 -7.12
N GLU A 238 11.79 -9.93 -7.08
CA GLU A 238 11.62 -8.88 -6.09
C GLU A 238 10.52 -7.90 -6.53
N TYR A 239 9.57 -7.64 -5.63
CA TYR A 239 8.53 -6.64 -5.77
C TYR A 239 8.85 -5.47 -4.87
N LYS A 240 9.11 -4.31 -5.46
CA LYS A 240 9.47 -3.08 -4.76
C LYS A 240 8.25 -2.18 -4.67
N LEU A 241 8.02 -1.57 -3.50
CA LEU A 241 6.99 -0.55 -3.37
C LEU A 241 7.40 0.74 -4.09
N ASN A 242 8.67 1.09 -3.98
CA ASN A 242 9.33 2.26 -4.60
C ASN A 242 10.80 1.92 -4.90
N PRO A 243 11.52 2.77 -5.66
CA PRO A 243 12.94 2.53 -5.96
C PRO A 243 13.83 2.39 -4.73
N GLU A 244 13.52 3.10 -3.67
CA GLU A 244 14.26 3.15 -2.40
C GLU A 244 13.97 1.93 -1.52
N ARG A 245 12.96 1.11 -1.84
CA ARG A 245 12.49 0.00 -0.99
C ARG A 245 12.06 0.47 0.40
N MET A 246 11.38 1.61 0.45
CA MET A 246 10.89 2.22 1.68
C MET A 246 9.44 1.80 1.92
N GLY A 247 9.12 1.41 3.16
CA GLY A 247 7.75 1.05 3.58
C GLY A 247 6.80 2.24 3.58
N LEU A 248 5.50 1.96 3.57
CA LEU A 248 4.45 2.99 3.47
C LEU A 248 4.47 3.97 4.64
N PHE A 249 4.56 3.46 5.87
CA PHE A 249 4.54 4.26 7.11
C PHE A 249 5.93 4.66 7.60
N GLU A 250 6.99 4.14 6.99
CA GLU A 250 8.38 4.38 7.40
C GLU A 250 8.72 5.88 7.51
N PRO A 251 8.36 6.74 6.55
CA PRO A 251 8.58 8.18 6.67
C PRO A 251 7.77 8.85 7.78
N ALA A 252 6.71 8.21 8.25
CA ALA A 252 5.81 8.75 9.26
C ALA A 252 6.15 8.28 10.69
N ILE A 253 7.11 7.35 10.87
CA ILE A 253 7.47 6.80 12.19
C ILE A 253 7.71 7.89 13.26
N PRO A 254 8.49 8.96 12.98
CA PRO A 254 8.70 10.00 14.01
C PRO A 254 7.41 10.70 14.45
N VAL A 255 6.44 10.84 13.54
CA VAL A 255 5.12 11.42 13.87
C VAL A 255 4.27 10.44 14.65
N LEU A 256 4.30 9.15 14.29
CA LEU A 256 3.58 8.08 15.00
C LEU A 256 4.09 7.90 16.43
N ASP A 257 5.41 7.95 16.64
CA ASP A 257 6.00 7.91 17.98
C ASP A 257 5.58 9.11 18.81
N ALA A 258 5.54 10.31 18.22
CA ALA A 258 5.08 11.52 18.90
C ALA A 258 3.58 11.47 19.28
N ILE A 259 2.73 10.86 18.43
CA ILE A 259 1.30 10.63 18.75
C ILE A 259 1.19 9.70 19.96
N ASN A 260 1.89 8.56 19.96
CA ASN A 260 1.87 7.61 21.07
C ASN A 260 2.35 8.24 22.39
N ASP A 261 3.40 9.05 22.33
CA ASP A 261 3.93 9.77 23.50
C ASP A 261 2.93 10.83 24.01
N LEU A 262 2.29 11.56 23.11
CA LEU A 262 1.28 12.56 23.47
C LEU A 262 0.08 11.90 24.16
N GLU A 263 -0.47 10.82 23.60
CA GLU A 263 -1.60 10.10 24.18
C GLU A 263 -1.24 9.46 25.53
N SER A 264 -0.05 8.89 25.65
CA SER A 264 0.46 8.37 26.91
C SER A 264 0.59 9.48 27.97
N ASN A 265 1.10 10.67 27.59
CA ASN A 265 1.19 11.83 28.47
C ASN A 265 -0.17 12.38 28.89
N ARG A 266 -1.14 12.39 27.97
CA ARG A 266 -2.53 12.82 28.28
C ARG A 266 -3.15 11.93 29.36
N LEU A 267 -3.02 10.62 29.23
CA LEU A 267 -3.53 9.66 30.20
C LEU A 267 -2.77 9.77 31.53
N ASP A 268 -1.46 9.95 31.50
CA ASP A 268 -0.65 10.20 32.69
C ASP A 268 -1.10 11.48 33.43
N GLY A 269 -1.38 12.55 32.68
CA GLY A 269 -1.88 13.82 33.24
C GLY A 269 -3.23 13.65 33.96
N VAL A 270 -4.15 12.87 33.39
CA VAL A 270 -5.43 12.53 34.03
C VAL A 270 -5.19 11.71 35.29
N ALA A 271 -4.31 10.71 35.24
CA ALA A 271 -3.98 9.90 36.43
C ALA A 271 -3.32 10.73 37.56
N GLN A 272 -2.44 11.67 37.23
CA GLN A 272 -1.80 12.58 38.16
C GLN A 272 -2.81 13.58 38.76
N PHE A 273 -3.81 14.03 37.99
CA PHE A 273 -4.87 14.90 38.51
C PHE A 273 -5.67 14.21 39.61
N ILE A 274 -5.95 12.93 39.51
CA ILE A 274 -6.62 12.13 40.53
C ILE A 274 -5.74 11.98 41.78
N GLN A 275 -4.41 12.00 41.63
CA GLN A 275 -3.43 11.92 42.74
C GLN A 275 -2.89 13.29 43.13
N SER A 276 -3.63 14.36 42.94
CA SER A 276 -3.19 15.74 43.18
C SER A 276 -2.61 15.96 44.57
N ILE A 277 -1.52 16.75 44.62
CA ILE A 277 -0.86 17.09 45.88
C ILE A 277 -1.64 18.16 46.60
N MET A 278 -2.09 17.87 47.80
CA MET A 278 -2.65 18.91 48.72
C MET A 278 -1.51 19.67 49.39
N VAL A 279 -1.48 20.97 49.20
CA VAL A 279 -0.53 21.86 49.84
C VAL A 279 -1.22 22.52 51.04
N PHE A 280 -0.70 22.21 52.23
CA PHE A 280 -1.16 22.79 53.49
C PHE A 280 -0.27 23.98 53.82
N THR A 281 -0.85 25.17 53.85
CA THR A 281 -0.14 26.39 54.19
C THR A 281 -0.60 26.89 55.58
N ASN A 282 0.36 27.17 56.48
CA ASN A 282 0.12 27.63 57.83
C ASN A 282 -0.76 26.69 58.69
N CYS A 283 -0.68 25.39 58.45
CA CYS A 283 -1.43 24.35 59.16
C CYS A 283 -0.48 23.37 59.84
N LEU A 284 -0.81 22.95 61.05
CA LEU A 284 -0.24 21.75 61.65
C LEU A 284 -1.04 20.55 61.16
N VAL A 285 -0.42 19.68 60.34
CA VAL A 285 -1.04 18.46 59.85
C VAL A 285 -0.49 17.29 60.67
N ASP A 286 -1.35 16.66 61.42
CA ASP A 286 -1.06 15.43 62.17
C ASP A 286 -1.53 14.21 61.35
N LYS A 287 -0.98 13.00 61.65
CA LYS A 287 -1.40 11.77 60.99
C LYS A 287 -2.90 11.51 61.12
N ASP A 288 -3.45 11.82 62.29
CA ASP A 288 -4.87 11.67 62.55
C ASP A 288 -5.76 12.56 61.65
N ALA A 289 -5.25 13.75 61.27
CA ALA A 289 -5.94 14.65 60.35
C ALA A 289 -5.94 14.09 58.90
N LEU A 290 -4.86 13.42 58.46
CA LEU A 290 -4.80 12.74 57.16
C LEU A 290 -5.71 11.51 57.09
N ASP A 291 -5.84 10.77 58.18
CA ASP A 291 -6.73 9.62 58.26
C ASP A 291 -8.21 10.05 58.29
N GLN A 292 -8.55 11.19 58.91
CA GLN A 292 -9.88 11.80 58.82
C GLN A 292 -10.26 12.23 57.39
N VAL A 293 -9.30 12.73 56.60
CA VAL A 293 -9.54 13.03 55.15
C VAL A 293 -9.90 11.77 54.39
N LYS A 294 -9.24 10.65 54.66
CA LYS A 294 -9.54 9.37 54.02
C LYS A 294 -10.90 8.80 54.42
N GLU A 295 -11.30 8.97 55.65
CA GLU A 295 -12.55 8.38 56.16
C GLU A 295 -13.78 9.28 55.92
N LEU A 296 -13.63 10.60 56.07
CA LEU A 296 -14.77 11.54 56.07
C LEU A 296 -14.82 12.40 54.79
N GLY A 297 -13.77 12.41 53.95
CA GLY A 297 -13.67 13.30 52.79
C GLY A 297 -13.61 14.78 53.16
N ALA A 298 -13.43 15.13 54.44
CA ALA A 298 -13.39 16.49 54.96
C ALA A 298 -12.27 16.64 56.01
N MET A 299 -11.67 17.83 56.09
CA MET A 299 -10.61 18.16 57.03
C MET A 299 -10.90 19.45 57.77
N CYS A 300 -10.73 19.45 59.10
CA CYS A 300 -10.71 20.64 59.92
C CYS A 300 -9.29 21.17 60.08
N LEU A 301 -9.03 22.38 59.58
CA LEU A 301 -7.73 23.02 59.67
C LEU A 301 -7.65 23.88 60.95
N LYS A 302 -6.55 23.69 61.70
CA LYS A 302 -6.23 24.58 62.79
C LYS A 302 -5.17 25.60 62.35
N SER A 303 -5.52 26.86 62.38
CA SER A 303 -4.62 27.97 62.07
C SER A 303 -3.58 28.16 63.17
N THR A 304 -2.31 28.30 62.77
CA THR A 304 -1.23 28.68 63.69
C THR A 304 -1.27 30.21 63.86
N SER A 305 -1.25 30.68 65.12
CA SER A 305 -1.40 32.03 65.58
C SER A 305 -1.13 33.15 64.54
N GLY A 306 -2.21 33.82 64.08
CA GLY A 306 -2.15 35.06 63.34
C GLY A 306 -2.15 34.99 61.81
N LEU A 307 -2.02 33.79 61.17
CA LEU A 307 -2.05 33.61 59.74
C LEU A 307 -3.18 32.64 59.34
N PRO A 308 -3.97 32.96 58.32
CA PRO A 308 -5.04 32.07 57.90
C PRO A 308 -4.50 30.75 57.35
N ALA A 309 -5.06 29.63 57.82
CA ALA A 309 -4.78 28.31 57.29
C ALA A 309 -5.48 28.15 55.93
N SER A 310 -4.77 27.70 54.94
CA SER A 310 -5.34 27.39 53.65
C SER A 310 -4.88 26.01 53.14
N VAL A 311 -5.76 25.33 52.45
CA VAL A 311 -5.43 24.13 51.67
C VAL A 311 -5.66 24.49 50.21
N SER A 312 -4.64 24.34 49.45
CA SER A 312 -4.72 24.44 47.98
C SER A 312 -4.34 23.10 47.36
N GLN A 313 -5.05 22.74 46.35
CA GLN A 313 -4.74 21.59 45.54
C GLN A 313 -3.91 22.08 44.36
N ILE A 314 -2.68 21.62 44.28
CA ILE A 314 -1.87 21.84 43.05
C ILE A 314 -2.23 20.71 42.11
N ALA A 315 -3.11 21.00 41.18
CA ALA A 315 -3.38 20.16 40.03
C ALA A 315 -2.65 20.74 38.82
N ASN A 316 -1.89 19.94 38.16
CA ASN A 316 -1.31 20.32 36.88
C ASN A 316 -2.42 20.15 35.83
N GLU A 317 -3.14 21.24 35.51
CA GLU A 317 -4.15 21.24 34.48
C GLU A 317 -3.46 21.10 33.12
N LEU A 318 -3.43 19.87 32.59
CA LEU A 318 -3.09 19.68 31.19
C LEU A 318 -4.23 20.26 30.34
N ASP A 319 -3.93 21.26 29.50
CA ASP A 319 -4.92 21.81 28.59
C ASP A 319 -5.28 20.73 27.55
N GLN A 320 -6.37 20.02 27.82
CA GLN A 320 -6.86 18.93 26.95
C GLN A 320 -7.21 19.42 25.54
N GLN A 321 -7.64 20.67 25.41
CA GLN A 321 -8.03 21.25 24.12
C GLN A 321 -6.80 21.55 23.25
N GLN A 322 -5.73 22.10 23.84
CA GLN A 322 -4.46 22.29 23.11
C GLN A 322 -3.83 20.97 22.73
N SER A 323 -3.87 19.97 23.63
CA SER A 323 -3.37 18.62 23.34
C SER A 323 -4.16 17.97 22.20
N GLN A 324 -5.49 18.14 22.14
CA GLN A 324 -6.31 17.61 21.04
C GLN A 324 -5.98 18.31 19.71
N THR A 325 -5.81 19.64 19.72
CA THR A 325 -5.43 20.39 18.52
C THR A 325 -4.06 19.94 17.96
N LEU A 326 -3.12 19.64 18.86
CA LEU A 326 -1.80 19.12 18.46
C LEU A 326 -1.93 17.71 17.87
N LEU A 327 -2.70 16.82 18.51
CA LEU A 327 -2.98 15.49 18.01
C LEU A 327 -3.61 15.52 16.61
N ASP A 328 -4.64 16.33 16.42
CA ASP A 328 -5.31 16.50 15.13
C ASP A 328 -4.35 16.98 14.03
N SER A 329 -3.43 17.88 14.39
CA SER A 329 -2.37 18.36 13.50
C SER A 329 -1.40 17.24 13.12
N MET A 330 -0.95 16.41 14.08
CA MET A 330 -0.06 15.28 13.84
C MET A 330 -0.74 14.20 12.97
N LEU A 331 -2.01 13.90 13.24
CA LEU A 331 -2.80 12.97 12.42
C LEU A 331 -2.96 13.46 10.98
N ASN A 332 -3.12 14.78 10.78
CA ASN A 332 -3.17 15.35 9.42
C ASN A 332 -1.83 15.22 8.70
N VAL A 333 -0.70 15.43 9.40
CA VAL A 333 0.65 15.21 8.84
C VAL A 333 0.85 13.73 8.47
N TYR A 334 0.50 12.81 9.38
CA TYR A 334 0.55 11.37 9.14
C TYR A 334 -0.26 10.98 7.87
N ARG A 335 -1.52 11.44 7.76
CA ARG A 335 -2.36 11.16 6.59
C ARG A 335 -1.78 11.74 5.30
N SER A 336 -1.17 12.91 5.37
CA SER A 336 -0.47 13.51 4.22
C SER A 336 0.74 12.69 3.79
N LEU A 337 1.58 12.23 4.72
CA LEU A 337 2.76 11.42 4.45
C LEU A 337 2.40 10.05 3.86
N THR A 338 1.35 9.43 4.37
CA THR A 338 0.89 8.10 3.92
C THR A 338 -0.11 8.18 2.76
N ALA A 339 -0.54 9.38 2.36
CA ALA A 339 -1.61 9.62 1.39
C ALA A 339 -2.93 8.89 1.74
N MET A 340 -3.20 8.74 3.04
CA MET A 340 -4.47 8.21 3.53
C MET A 340 -5.60 9.23 3.32
N PRO A 341 -6.80 8.80 2.91
CA PRO A 341 -7.94 9.70 2.79
C PRO A 341 -8.36 10.20 4.18
N SER A 342 -8.79 11.47 4.26
CA SER A 342 -9.30 12.01 5.50
C SER A 342 -10.73 11.51 5.75
N THR A 343 -10.97 10.96 6.95
CA THR A 343 -12.31 10.59 7.41
C THR A 343 -13.04 11.76 8.08
N THR A 344 -12.31 12.81 8.48
CA THR A 344 -12.82 13.99 9.21
C THR A 344 -13.43 15.06 8.30
N GLY A 345 -13.66 14.77 7.04
CA GLY A 345 -14.18 15.72 6.06
C GLY A 345 -15.69 15.95 6.17
N SER A 346 -16.12 16.72 7.13
CA SER A 346 -17.37 17.48 7.17
C SER A 346 -18.66 16.76 7.61
N GLU A 347 -18.90 16.81 8.89
CA GLU A 347 -20.26 16.85 9.42
C GLU A 347 -21.05 18.11 8.97
N ASN A 348 -20.39 19.11 8.35
CA ASN A 348 -20.97 20.40 7.96
C ASN A 348 -21.02 20.68 6.46
N ALA A 349 -20.79 19.71 5.58
CA ALA A 349 -20.81 19.99 4.15
C ALA A 349 -22.18 19.70 3.52
N THR A 350 -22.84 20.75 3.14
CA THR A 350 -24.16 20.80 2.47
C THR A 350 -24.17 20.35 1.02
N SER A 351 -23.09 19.78 0.50
CA SER A 351 -23.04 19.34 -0.91
C SER A 351 -23.09 17.82 -1.03
N ASP A 352 -24.20 17.30 -1.49
CA ASP A 352 -24.45 15.87 -1.81
C ASP A 352 -23.73 15.39 -3.08
N ASN A 353 -22.84 16.21 -3.66
CA ASN A 353 -22.11 15.81 -4.86
C ASN A 353 -20.95 14.88 -4.51
N VAL A 354 -21.10 13.60 -4.85
CA VAL A 354 -20.10 12.53 -4.60
C VAL A 354 -18.71 12.92 -5.14
N GLY A 355 -18.64 13.58 -6.29
CA GLY A 355 -17.36 14.04 -6.85
C GLY A 355 -16.66 15.09 -5.98
N ALA A 356 -17.39 16.02 -5.38
CA ALA A 356 -16.86 17.04 -4.48
C ALA A 356 -16.36 16.40 -3.16
N VAL A 357 -17.05 15.38 -2.66
CA VAL A 357 -16.65 14.61 -1.46
C VAL A 357 -15.34 13.86 -1.71
N ILE A 358 -15.18 13.20 -2.88
CA ILE A 358 -13.97 12.48 -3.26
C ILE A 358 -12.75 13.42 -3.30
N VAL A 359 -12.90 14.57 -3.95
CA VAL A 359 -11.81 15.57 -4.05
C VAL A 359 -11.43 16.10 -2.66
N ARG A 360 -12.43 16.44 -1.86
CA ARG A 360 -12.23 17.01 -0.52
C ARG A 360 -11.56 16.04 0.45
N ASN A 361 -11.91 14.76 0.40
CA ASN A 361 -11.38 13.74 1.30
C ASN A 361 -10.00 13.20 0.87
N GLY A 362 -9.38 13.78 -0.16
CA GLY A 362 -8.02 13.42 -0.58
C GLY A 362 -7.90 12.12 -1.36
N TRP A 363 -8.99 11.50 -1.80
CA TRP A 363 -8.97 10.25 -2.58
C TRP A 363 -8.14 10.32 -3.85
N ASN A 364 -8.06 11.50 -4.49
CA ASN A 364 -7.20 11.71 -5.67
C ASN A 364 -5.72 11.52 -5.33
N HIS A 365 -5.28 11.94 -4.14
CA HIS A 365 -3.91 11.75 -3.68
C HIS A 365 -3.62 10.26 -3.39
N THR A 366 -4.57 9.58 -2.73
CA THR A 366 -4.52 8.14 -2.49
C THR A 366 -4.42 7.36 -3.81
N GLU A 367 -5.26 7.70 -4.80
CA GLU A 367 -5.24 7.03 -6.11
C GLU A 367 -3.94 7.28 -6.87
N ALA A 368 -3.43 8.51 -6.89
CA ALA A 368 -2.16 8.83 -7.53
C ALA A 368 -0.99 8.02 -6.91
N ARG A 369 -0.98 7.87 -5.59
CA ARG A 369 0.00 7.03 -4.88
C ARG A 369 -0.18 5.55 -5.23
N ALA A 370 -1.41 5.06 -5.23
CA ALA A 370 -1.74 3.68 -5.60
C ALA A 370 -1.33 3.35 -7.05
N GLN A 371 -1.48 4.29 -7.99
CA GLN A 371 -1.02 4.11 -9.37
C GLN A 371 0.50 3.97 -9.48
N GLN A 372 1.26 4.71 -8.67
CA GLN A 372 2.72 4.55 -8.61
C GLN A 372 3.10 3.14 -8.15
N TYR A 373 2.46 2.66 -7.08
CA TYR A 373 2.68 1.30 -6.56
C TYR A 373 2.25 0.22 -7.56
N GLU A 374 1.14 0.42 -8.25
CA GLU A 374 0.66 -0.47 -9.31
C GLU A 374 1.67 -0.63 -10.44
N ASN A 375 2.30 0.47 -10.88
CA ASN A 375 3.29 0.42 -11.95
C ASN A 375 4.51 -0.42 -11.55
N MET A 376 4.99 -0.28 -10.31
CA MET A 376 6.08 -1.08 -9.77
C MET A 376 5.69 -2.56 -9.65
N PHE A 377 4.50 -2.84 -9.14
CA PHE A 377 3.97 -4.19 -9.04
C PHE A 377 3.84 -4.86 -10.42
N LYS A 378 3.22 -4.18 -11.40
CA LYS A 378 3.06 -4.72 -12.76
C LYS A 378 4.38 -5.04 -13.44
N TYR A 379 5.42 -4.25 -13.18
CA TYR A 379 6.75 -4.53 -13.72
C TYR A 379 7.30 -5.85 -13.17
N ALA A 380 7.23 -6.06 -11.86
CA ALA A 380 7.67 -7.29 -11.22
C ALA A 380 6.77 -8.48 -11.58
N GLU A 381 5.46 -8.27 -11.67
CA GLU A 381 4.47 -9.29 -12.02
C GLU A 381 4.72 -9.84 -13.45
N ARG A 382 5.13 -9.00 -14.40
CA ARG A 382 5.53 -9.46 -15.75
C ARG A 382 6.74 -10.39 -15.70
N GLN A 383 7.69 -10.13 -14.81
CA GLN A 383 8.85 -11.01 -14.63
C GLN A 383 8.42 -12.34 -14.03
N SER A 384 7.60 -12.32 -12.98
CA SER A 384 7.05 -13.52 -12.36
C SER A 384 6.22 -14.34 -13.37
N LEU A 385 5.36 -13.67 -14.14
CA LEU A 385 4.58 -14.29 -15.20
C LEU A 385 5.48 -14.95 -16.26
N SER A 386 6.60 -14.34 -16.62
CA SER A 386 7.55 -14.93 -17.56
C SER A 386 8.13 -16.24 -17.04
N VAL A 387 8.40 -16.36 -15.74
CA VAL A 387 8.85 -17.61 -15.10
C VAL A 387 7.72 -18.65 -15.13
N MET A 388 6.49 -18.27 -14.75
CA MET A 388 5.32 -19.16 -14.80
C MET A 388 5.10 -19.72 -16.21
N LEU A 389 5.11 -18.85 -17.23
CA LEU A 389 4.92 -19.26 -18.62
C LEU A 389 6.06 -20.13 -19.15
N LYS A 390 7.29 -19.92 -18.67
CA LYS A 390 8.42 -20.81 -19.01
C LYS A 390 8.19 -22.21 -18.46
N ILE A 391 7.79 -22.34 -17.21
CA ILE A 391 7.48 -23.65 -16.60
C ILE A 391 6.30 -24.31 -17.33
N LEU A 392 5.21 -23.57 -17.59
CA LEU A 392 4.05 -24.09 -18.33
C LEU A 392 4.41 -24.54 -19.76
N ARG A 393 5.32 -23.83 -20.42
CA ARG A 393 5.81 -24.22 -21.74
C ARG A 393 6.58 -25.52 -21.69
N ASP A 394 7.48 -25.65 -20.70
CA ASP A 394 8.37 -26.81 -20.59
C ASP A 394 7.62 -28.06 -20.09
N THR A 395 6.56 -27.90 -19.30
CA THR A 395 5.81 -29.02 -18.67
C THR A 395 4.50 -29.33 -19.37
N ALA A 396 3.74 -28.31 -19.79
CA ALA A 396 2.39 -28.47 -20.35
C ALA A 396 2.28 -28.05 -21.82
N GLY A 397 3.39 -27.64 -22.47
CA GLY A 397 3.42 -27.27 -23.87
C GLY A 397 2.65 -25.98 -24.22
N SER A 398 2.38 -25.10 -23.25
CA SER A 398 1.72 -23.82 -23.49
C SER A 398 2.50 -22.95 -24.50
N LYS A 399 1.77 -22.24 -25.36
CA LYS A 399 2.34 -21.32 -26.35
C LYS A 399 2.25 -19.87 -25.95
N LEU A 400 1.67 -19.57 -24.79
CA LEU A 400 1.50 -18.20 -24.29
C LEU A 400 2.85 -17.50 -24.11
N MET A 401 2.89 -16.22 -24.47
CA MET A 401 3.97 -15.30 -24.19
C MET A 401 3.51 -14.21 -23.21
N ALA A 402 4.44 -13.66 -22.45
CA ALA A 402 4.11 -12.56 -21.52
C ALA A 402 3.59 -11.29 -22.25
N SER A 403 3.92 -11.12 -23.54
CA SER A 403 3.40 -10.07 -24.43
C SER A 403 1.92 -10.22 -24.75
N ASP A 404 1.40 -11.46 -24.71
CA ASP A 404 0.01 -11.76 -25.06
C ASP A 404 -0.96 -11.43 -23.91
N ILE A 405 -0.41 -11.17 -22.74
CA ILE A 405 -1.13 -10.98 -21.50
C ILE A 405 -0.99 -9.54 -21.01
N ASN A 406 -2.12 -8.90 -20.78
CA ASN A 406 -2.20 -7.62 -20.09
C ASN A 406 -2.62 -7.84 -18.64
N ILE A 407 -1.85 -7.26 -17.71
CA ILE A 407 -2.07 -7.39 -16.27
C ILE A 407 -2.96 -6.24 -15.81
N LYS A 408 -4.12 -6.56 -15.26
CA LYS A 408 -5.05 -5.58 -14.70
C LYS A 408 -5.16 -5.77 -13.19
N LEU A 409 -5.02 -4.68 -12.46
CA LEU A 409 -5.25 -4.58 -11.02
C LEU A 409 -6.49 -3.70 -10.82
N PRO A 410 -7.69 -4.31 -10.87
CA PRO A 410 -8.90 -3.55 -10.68
C PRO A 410 -9.00 -3.13 -9.22
N ARG A 411 -9.11 -1.84 -8.97
CA ARG A 411 -9.41 -1.27 -7.65
C ARG A 411 -10.88 -0.89 -7.59
N ARG A 412 -11.49 -0.98 -6.42
CA ARG A 412 -12.76 -0.32 -6.18
C ARG A 412 -12.49 1.19 -6.22
N GLN A 413 -12.55 1.74 -7.42
CA GLN A 413 -12.59 3.18 -7.55
C GLN A 413 -13.90 3.65 -6.92
N TYR A 414 -13.82 4.61 -6.02
CA TYR A 414 -14.98 5.40 -5.59
C TYR A 414 -15.41 6.36 -6.72
N ASP A 415 -15.05 6.01 -7.95
CA ASP A 415 -15.55 6.65 -9.15
C ASP A 415 -17.05 6.44 -9.19
N ASN A 416 -17.74 7.51 -9.39
CA ASN A 416 -19.18 7.51 -9.56
C ASN A 416 -19.54 6.61 -10.75
N GLN A 417 -19.83 5.31 -10.47
CA GLN A 417 -20.23 4.35 -11.50
C GLN A 417 -21.40 4.91 -12.32
N GLN A 418 -22.24 5.70 -11.69
CA GLN A 418 -23.35 6.38 -12.34
C GLN A 418 -22.86 7.41 -13.39
N SER A 419 -21.80 8.18 -13.09
CA SER A 419 -21.17 9.06 -14.07
C SER A 419 -20.53 8.29 -15.22
N LYS A 420 -19.87 7.17 -14.94
CA LYS A 420 -19.27 6.31 -15.99
C LYS A 420 -20.34 5.72 -16.91
N VAL A 421 -21.45 5.24 -16.33
CA VAL A 421 -22.60 4.75 -17.10
C VAL A 421 -23.22 5.88 -17.93
N GLN A 422 -23.36 7.09 -17.38
CA GLN A 422 -23.85 8.25 -18.11
C GLN A 422 -22.92 8.64 -19.25
N ILE A 423 -21.61 8.70 -19.02
CA ILE A 423 -20.61 8.99 -20.06
C ILE A 423 -20.69 7.92 -21.17
N PHE A 424 -20.71 6.64 -20.80
CA PHE A 424 -20.89 5.53 -21.75
C PHE A 424 -22.16 5.70 -22.58
N ALA A 425 -23.29 5.94 -21.91
CA ALA A 425 -24.59 6.13 -22.59
C ALA A 425 -24.60 7.34 -23.52
N GLN A 426 -23.93 8.43 -23.14
CA GLN A 426 -23.79 9.60 -23.99
C GLN A 426 -22.85 9.33 -25.18
N MET A 427 -21.69 8.70 -24.95
CA MET A 427 -20.73 8.40 -26.00
C MET A 427 -21.29 7.44 -27.05
N ILE A 428 -22.01 6.39 -26.64
CA ILE A 428 -22.60 5.39 -27.57
C ILE A 428 -23.72 5.99 -28.44
N GLN A 429 -24.23 7.18 -28.09
CA GLN A 429 -25.23 7.91 -28.87
C GLN A 429 -24.60 8.91 -29.85
N GLN A 430 -23.34 9.28 -29.66
CA GLN A 430 -22.61 10.20 -30.54
C GLN A 430 -22.08 9.47 -31.78
N PRO A 431 -21.84 10.18 -32.91
CA PRO A 431 -21.27 9.59 -34.13
C PRO A 431 -19.76 9.36 -33.97
N ILE A 432 -19.37 8.57 -32.97
CA ILE A 432 -17.99 8.15 -32.70
C ILE A 432 -17.91 6.63 -32.86
N ASP A 433 -16.69 6.12 -33.04
CA ASP A 433 -16.47 4.68 -33.06
C ASP A 433 -17.01 4.06 -31.76
N PRO A 434 -17.96 3.09 -31.81
CA PRO A 434 -18.49 2.47 -30.62
C PRO A 434 -17.41 1.83 -29.72
N GLN A 435 -16.31 1.36 -30.27
CA GLN A 435 -15.19 0.80 -29.51
C GLN A 435 -14.61 1.83 -28.52
N LEU A 436 -14.53 3.10 -28.92
CA LEU A 436 -14.08 4.19 -28.04
C LEU A 436 -15.03 4.40 -26.85
N ALA A 437 -16.35 4.21 -27.05
CA ALA A 437 -17.31 4.31 -25.96
C ALA A 437 -17.10 3.22 -24.90
N PHE A 438 -16.64 2.03 -25.28
CA PHE A 438 -16.33 0.95 -24.34
C PHE A 438 -15.00 1.14 -23.61
N THR A 439 -14.01 1.79 -24.25
CA THR A 439 -12.66 1.96 -23.67
C THR A 439 -12.55 3.19 -22.78
N THR A 440 -13.10 4.34 -23.21
CA THR A 440 -12.87 5.65 -22.56
C THR A 440 -13.42 5.75 -21.13
N PRO A 441 -14.67 5.30 -20.81
CA PRO A 441 -15.22 5.50 -19.48
C PRO A 441 -14.60 4.57 -18.41
N GLY A 442 -13.88 3.53 -18.82
CA GLY A 442 -13.33 2.54 -17.88
C GLY A 442 -14.41 1.79 -17.06
N LEU A 443 -15.57 1.57 -17.67
CA LEU A 443 -16.72 0.88 -17.05
C LEU A 443 -16.54 -0.64 -17.01
N PHE A 444 -15.92 -1.18 -18.06
CA PHE A 444 -15.74 -2.61 -18.25
C PHE A 444 -14.32 -3.05 -17.88
N PRO A 445 -14.13 -4.16 -17.14
CA PRO A 445 -12.82 -4.72 -16.84
C PRO A 445 -12.02 -5.09 -18.11
N ASP A 446 -12.71 -5.65 -19.09
CA ASP A 446 -12.20 -5.92 -20.44
C ASP A 446 -13.10 -5.21 -21.47
N PRO A 447 -12.72 -3.97 -21.90
CA PRO A 447 -13.50 -3.21 -22.85
C PRO A 447 -13.63 -3.88 -24.23
N GLN A 448 -12.59 -4.64 -24.64
CA GLN A 448 -12.56 -5.33 -25.91
C GLN A 448 -13.54 -6.50 -25.93
N ALA A 449 -13.51 -7.34 -24.92
CA ALA A 449 -14.47 -8.44 -24.78
C ALA A 449 -15.90 -7.92 -24.65
N ALA A 450 -16.13 -6.86 -23.88
CA ALA A 450 -17.43 -6.23 -23.76
C ALA A 450 -17.94 -5.67 -25.10
N TYR A 451 -17.06 -5.06 -25.90
CA TYR A 451 -17.40 -4.59 -27.24
C TYR A 451 -17.75 -5.77 -28.17
N GLU A 452 -16.93 -6.82 -28.21
CA GLU A 452 -17.15 -8.00 -29.05
C GLU A 452 -18.50 -8.69 -28.70
N MET A 453 -18.79 -8.85 -27.42
CA MET A 453 -20.08 -9.37 -26.95
C MET A 453 -21.26 -8.48 -27.33
N SER A 454 -21.07 -7.17 -27.38
CA SER A 454 -22.11 -6.20 -27.70
C SER A 454 -22.27 -5.96 -29.20
N LYS A 455 -21.32 -6.38 -30.02
CA LYS A 455 -21.27 -6.15 -31.47
C LYS A 455 -22.55 -6.61 -32.19
N PRO A 456 -23.13 -7.79 -31.95
CA PRO A 456 -24.39 -8.21 -32.58
C PRO A 456 -25.56 -7.25 -32.28
N PHE A 457 -25.61 -6.74 -31.02
CA PHE A 457 -26.64 -5.81 -30.59
C PHE A 457 -26.46 -4.42 -31.18
N LEU A 458 -25.21 -3.98 -31.36
CA LEU A 458 -24.88 -2.71 -31.99
C LEU A 458 -25.26 -2.72 -33.48
N ILE A 459 -25.06 -3.81 -34.19
CA ILE A 459 -25.49 -4.02 -35.57
C ILE A 459 -27.02 -4.02 -35.65
N ALA A 460 -27.69 -4.78 -34.81
CA ALA A 460 -29.12 -4.84 -34.76
C ALA A 460 -29.79 -3.48 -34.45
N SER A 461 -29.12 -2.64 -33.67
CA SER A 461 -29.61 -1.28 -33.32
C SER A 461 -29.19 -0.20 -34.32
N GLY A 462 -28.53 -0.57 -35.42
CA GLY A 462 -28.06 0.37 -36.45
C GLY A 462 -26.93 1.30 -36.04
N LYS A 463 -26.29 1.03 -34.91
CA LYS A 463 -25.13 1.82 -34.38
C LYS A 463 -23.81 1.36 -34.98
N LEU A 464 -23.78 0.17 -35.58
CA LEU A 464 -22.63 -0.41 -36.28
C LEU A 464 -23.13 -0.99 -37.60
N GLY A 465 -22.38 -0.78 -38.69
CA GLY A 465 -22.67 -1.41 -39.98
C GLY A 465 -22.36 -2.91 -39.96
N GLU A 466 -22.93 -3.69 -40.89
CA GLU A 466 -22.65 -5.11 -41.03
C GLU A 466 -21.16 -5.39 -41.32
N ASP A 467 -20.44 -4.43 -41.86
CA ASP A 467 -18.99 -4.46 -42.11
C ASP A 467 -18.16 -4.11 -40.84
N GLY A 468 -18.81 -3.89 -39.70
CA GLY A 468 -18.15 -3.55 -38.45
C GLY A 468 -17.62 -2.10 -38.37
N LYS A 469 -18.02 -1.22 -39.28
CA LYS A 469 -17.63 0.19 -39.29
C LYS A 469 -18.78 1.08 -38.81
N ALA A 470 -18.45 2.21 -38.23
CA ALA A 470 -19.44 3.23 -37.87
C ALA A 470 -20.29 3.62 -39.08
N PRO A 471 -21.63 3.76 -38.96
CA PRO A 471 -22.46 4.18 -40.07
C PRO A 471 -22.00 5.55 -40.55
N LYS A 472 -21.87 5.71 -41.89
CA LYS A 472 -21.52 7.01 -42.50
C LYS A 472 -22.59 8.02 -42.08
N PRO A 473 -22.22 9.28 -41.74
CA PRO A 473 -23.20 10.32 -41.47
C PRO A 473 -24.16 10.40 -42.67
N GLN A 474 -25.44 10.28 -42.40
CA GLN A 474 -26.45 10.56 -43.42
C GLN A 474 -26.33 12.04 -43.78
N GLU A 475 -26.01 12.32 -45.03
CA GLU A 475 -26.11 13.67 -45.56
C GLU A 475 -27.56 14.15 -45.39
N GLN A 476 -27.73 15.16 -44.57
CA GLN A 476 -29.03 15.84 -44.50
C GLN A 476 -29.38 16.35 -45.90
N PRO A 477 -30.60 16.11 -46.40
CA PRO A 477 -30.99 16.65 -47.69
C PRO A 477 -30.88 18.15 -47.64
N LYS A 478 -30.12 18.73 -48.60
CA LYS A 478 -30.04 20.17 -48.85
C LYS A 478 -31.45 20.63 -49.09
N GLN A 479 -32.01 21.45 -48.22
CA GLN A 479 -33.18 22.26 -48.52
C GLN A 479 -32.78 23.28 -49.58
N ASP A 480 -33.35 23.08 -50.78
CA ASP A 480 -33.27 24.05 -51.88
C ASP A 480 -33.92 25.38 -51.46
N ALA A 481 -33.11 26.40 -51.40
CA ALA A 481 -33.57 27.76 -51.25
C ALA A 481 -34.04 28.28 -52.60
N THR A 482 -35.34 28.25 -52.86
CA THR A 482 -35.97 29.02 -53.93
C THR A 482 -37.09 29.85 -53.37
N GLY A 483 -36.97 31.14 -53.57
CA GLY A 483 -38.15 32.02 -53.78
C GLY A 483 -38.30 33.16 -52.78
N THR A 484 -37.66 34.31 -53.10
CA THR A 484 -38.24 35.66 -53.24
C THR A 484 -39.42 36.11 -52.34
N ASN A 485 -39.29 37.13 -51.52
CA ASN A 485 -39.61 38.49 -51.83
C ASN A 485 -39.50 39.46 -50.64
N ALA A 486 -39.00 40.58 -50.95
CA ALA A 486 -39.03 41.95 -50.48
C ALA A 486 -40.15 42.33 -49.46
N GLY A 487 -39.78 43.12 -48.49
CA GLY A 487 -40.71 43.93 -47.68
C GLY A 487 -39.99 44.71 -46.60
N ASN A 488 -39.59 45.88 -47.02
CA ASN A 488 -39.18 47.08 -46.35
C ASN A 488 -39.93 47.43 -45.05
N MET A 489 -39.29 47.97 -44.05
CA MET A 489 -39.49 49.28 -43.40
C MET A 489 -39.00 49.27 -41.94
N THR A 490 -38.04 50.12 -41.79
CA THR A 490 -37.87 51.32 -40.93
C THR A 490 -37.68 51.14 -39.42
N ASP A 491 -36.48 51.62 -39.08
CA ASP A 491 -36.10 52.55 -38.01
C ASP A 491 -36.99 52.68 -36.75
N LYS A 492 -36.34 52.55 -35.62
CA LYS A 492 -36.14 53.72 -34.72
C LYS A 492 -35.19 53.39 -33.59
N GLN A 493 -34.17 54.26 -33.52
CA GLN A 493 -33.34 54.67 -32.43
C GLN A 493 -34.08 54.96 -31.12
N SER A 494 -33.39 54.72 -30.01
CA SER A 494 -33.07 55.72 -28.96
C SER A 494 -32.39 54.95 -27.83
N THR A 495 -31.08 55.13 -27.59
CA THR A 495 -30.39 56.17 -26.79
C THR A 495 -30.68 56.12 -25.30
N ASP A 496 -29.55 55.84 -24.58
CA ASP A 496 -29.06 56.43 -23.31
C ASP A 496 -29.89 56.31 -22.04
N THR A 497 -29.31 55.88 -20.96
CA THR A 497 -28.55 56.74 -20.04
C THR A 497 -27.99 55.96 -18.86
N ASN A 498 -26.74 56.27 -18.58
CA ASN A 498 -26.03 56.13 -17.30
C ASN A 498 -26.82 56.55 -16.05
N LYS A 499 -26.59 55.89 -14.92
CA LYS A 499 -26.11 56.66 -13.75
C LYS A 499 -25.65 55.72 -12.63
N GLU A 500 -24.45 55.98 -12.21
CA GLU A 500 -23.84 55.71 -10.93
C GLU A 500 -24.75 56.02 -9.73
N THR A 501 -24.61 55.32 -8.65
CA THR A 501 -24.41 55.96 -7.35
C THR A 501 -23.80 54.98 -6.33
N GLU A 502 -22.77 55.48 -5.69
CA GLU A 502 -22.04 54.97 -4.54
C GLU A 502 -22.90 54.84 -3.27
N GLY A 503 -22.36 53.99 -2.34
CA GLY A 503 -22.27 54.40 -0.95
C GLY A 503 -23.20 53.72 0.06
N LYS A 504 -22.76 52.74 0.76
CA LYS A 504 -22.40 52.77 2.18
C LYS A 504 -21.91 51.39 2.60
#